data_55239b82fa2595b046f58e4b1f117f9c
#
_entry.id   55239b82fa2595b046f58e4b1f117f9c
#
_cell.length_a   1.000
_cell.length_b   1.000
_cell.length_c   1.000
_cell.angle_alpha   90.00
_cell.angle_beta   90.00
_cell.angle_gamma   90.00
#
_symmetry.space_group_name_H-M   'P 1'
#
loop_
_entity.id
_entity.type
_entity.pdbx_description
1 polymer ?
#
loop_
_entity_poly.entity_id
_entity_poly.type
_entity_poly.pdbx_seq_one_letter_code
_entity_poly.pdbx_strand_id
1 'polypeptide(L)'
;MRPDDWHLTEDVDDFLARAGDFLRSRPALHTTPLTMIERLRTRGADAYDAEATVFGWLERGGEVRAIFYRRPSRRLSLTLLSPEQADTLAAHLAGLGHPLSGVTADHDTATAFAETWQRHTGAAPAPSSWRARLYRLGTLTPPEPVPEGRGRVVDAQDREQLIRWCDEFVAAVGEAPSIDADSWADSRFADKHFTFWETETLDATPVSMAGSTSMVAGMVRVDPVYTPARLRGRGYAGAVTVEVSRAALAAGATDVVLFASPANPTSNALYQRIGYVPVTDFTGYDFSYDAPEAGWEHDRHKMRLPPGSEVKPSK
;
A
#
# COMPACT_ATOMS: atom_id res chain seq x y z
N MET A 1 13.20 31.51 8.18
CA MET A 1 12.43 30.48 7.46
C MET A 1 11.34 30.02 8.41
N ARG A 2 10.04 30.10 8.05
CA ARG A 2 9.00 29.56 8.92
C ARG A 2 9.20 28.05 8.94
N PRO A 3 9.05 27.37 10.09
CA PRO A 3 9.09 25.91 10.12
C PRO A 3 8.01 25.37 9.20
N ASP A 4 8.27 24.24 8.56
CA ASP A 4 7.28 23.52 7.79
C ASP A 4 6.15 23.15 8.76
N ASP A 5 4.93 23.61 8.47
CA ASP A 5 3.79 23.39 9.35
C ASP A 5 3.21 22.00 9.03
N TRP A 6 3.52 21.03 9.86
CA TRP A 6 2.90 19.71 9.83
C TRP A 6 1.58 19.76 10.58
N HIS A 7 0.53 19.33 9.92
CA HIS A 7 -0.82 19.25 10.47
C HIS A 7 -1.21 17.78 10.65
N LEU A 8 -2.06 17.50 11.64
CA LEU A 8 -2.54 16.16 11.95
C LEU A 8 -4.06 16.15 12.11
N THR A 9 -4.69 15.05 11.71
CA THR A 9 -6.11 14.76 11.94
C THR A 9 -6.33 13.27 12.03
N GLU A 10 -7.38 12.86 12.74
CA GLU A 10 -7.90 11.47 12.69
C GLU A 10 -9.13 11.37 11.77
N ASP A 11 -9.63 12.50 11.29
CA ASP A 11 -10.77 12.59 10.39
C ASP A 11 -10.31 12.47 8.93
N VAL A 12 -10.76 11.42 8.25
CA VAL A 12 -10.41 11.14 6.85
C VAL A 12 -10.99 12.15 5.89
N ASP A 13 -12.17 12.72 6.18
CA ASP A 13 -12.81 13.68 5.29
C ASP A 13 -12.14 15.05 5.42
N ASP A 14 -11.77 15.47 6.64
CA ASP A 14 -10.94 16.66 6.85
C ASP A 14 -9.58 16.52 6.15
N PHE A 15 -8.93 15.38 6.29
CA PHE A 15 -7.68 15.09 5.57
C PHE A 15 -7.83 15.18 4.05
N LEU A 16 -8.89 14.58 3.50
CA LEU A 16 -9.13 14.61 2.05
C LEU A 16 -9.50 15.99 1.54
N ALA A 17 -10.18 16.81 2.35
CA ALA A 17 -10.48 18.20 1.99
C ALA A 17 -9.20 19.02 1.79
N ARG A 18 -8.13 18.70 2.52
CA ARG A 18 -6.84 19.38 2.43
C ARG A 18 -5.87 18.74 1.44
N ALA A 19 -5.67 17.42 1.57
CA ALA A 19 -4.62 16.67 0.84
C ALA A 19 -5.13 15.93 -0.40
N GLY A 20 -6.44 15.93 -0.66
CA GLY A 20 -7.02 15.14 -1.74
C GLY A 20 -6.48 15.51 -3.12
N ASP A 21 -6.32 16.80 -3.43
CA ASP A 21 -5.78 17.24 -4.71
C ASP A 21 -4.30 16.86 -4.87
N PHE A 22 -3.52 16.95 -3.80
CA PHE A 22 -2.15 16.47 -3.80
C PHE A 22 -2.08 14.96 -4.10
N LEU A 23 -2.90 14.16 -3.46
CA LEU A 23 -2.94 12.71 -3.70
C LEU A 23 -3.34 12.39 -5.14
N ARG A 24 -4.36 13.08 -5.67
CA ARG A 24 -4.85 12.90 -7.04
C ARG A 24 -3.88 13.43 -8.11
N SER A 25 -2.95 14.31 -7.76
CA SER A 25 -1.98 14.87 -8.71
C SER A 25 -0.98 13.84 -9.27
N ARG A 26 -0.71 12.76 -8.52
CA ARG A 26 0.21 11.68 -8.90
C ARG A 26 -0.34 10.30 -8.49
N PRO A 27 -1.46 9.84 -9.08
CA PRO A 27 -2.17 8.66 -8.58
C PRO A 27 -1.31 7.40 -8.56
N ALA A 28 -0.42 7.23 -9.54
CA ALA A 28 0.50 6.10 -9.59
C ALA A 28 1.45 6.06 -8.38
N LEU A 29 2.09 7.18 -8.04
CA LEU A 29 2.99 7.29 -6.89
C LEU A 29 2.24 7.18 -5.55
N HIS A 30 1.04 7.72 -5.51
CA HIS A 30 0.20 7.75 -4.31
C HIS A 30 -0.77 6.55 -4.24
N THR A 31 -0.49 5.47 -4.98
CA THR A 31 -1.39 4.30 -5.03
C THR A 31 -1.68 3.72 -3.65
N THR A 32 -0.70 3.68 -2.76
CA THR A 32 -0.89 3.10 -1.41
C THR A 32 -1.80 3.95 -0.53
N PRO A 33 -1.56 5.26 -0.31
CA PRO A 33 -2.49 6.08 0.45
C PRO A 33 -3.88 6.16 -0.19
N LEU A 34 -3.99 6.31 -1.51
CA LEU A 34 -5.28 6.37 -2.20
C LEU A 34 -6.12 5.11 -1.97
N THR A 35 -5.55 3.93 -2.15
CA THR A 35 -6.28 2.66 -1.96
C THR A 35 -6.59 2.38 -0.49
N MET A 36 -5.74 2.81 0.44
CA MET A 36 -5.97 2.68 1.88
C MET A 36 -7.12 3.58 2.33
N ILE A 37 -7.13 4.85 1.90
CA ILE A 37 -8.18 5.80 2.23
C ILE A 37 -9.53 5.36 1.64
N GLU A 38 -9.54 4.88 0.39
CA GLU A 38 -10.77 4.38 -0.23
C GLU A 38 -11.36 3.20 0.56
N ARG A 39 -10.51 2.30 1.04
CA ARG A 39 -10.96 1.21 1.89
C ARG A 39 -11.53 1.70 3.23
N LEU A 40 -10.91 2.71 3.85
CA LEU A 40 -11.46 3.33 5.07
C LEU A 40 -12.83 3.95 4.83
N ARG A 41 -13.02 4.65 3.70
CA ARG A 41 -14.29 5.28 3.36
C ARG A 41 -15.39 4.28 3.05
N THR A 42 -15.04 3.16 2.42
CA THR A 42 -16.03 2.14 2.02
C THR A 42 -16.40 1.19 3.14
N ARG A 43 -15.48 0.90 4.06
CA ARG A 43 -15.67 -0.05 5.17
C ARG A 43 -15.80 0.61 6.55
N GLY A 44 -15.53 1.90 6.66
CA GLY A 44 -15.49 2.60 7.94
C GLY A 44 -14.25 2.29 8.78
N ALA A 45 -14.29 2.67 10.05
CA ALA A 45 -13.17 2.51 10.99
C ALA A 45 -12.76 1.04 11.20
N ASP A 46 -13.69 0.10 11.02
CA ASP A 46 -13.43 -1.34 11.18
C ASP A 46 -12.56 -1.94 10.06
N ALA A 47 -12.27 -1.16 9.01
CA ALA A 47 -11.44 -1.61 7.88
C ALA A 47 -10.03 -2.04 8.27
N TYR A 48 -9.55 -1.63 9.44
CA TYR A 48 -8.17 -1.83 9.89
C TYR A 48 -8.08 -1.96 11.43
N ASP A 49 -8.65 -3.03 12.01
CA ASP A 49 -8.44 -3.42 13.42
C ASP A 49 -8.57 -2.26 14.42
N ALA A 50 -9.73 -1.67 14.61
CA ALA A 50 -10.06 -0.70 15.68
C ALA A 50 -8.98 0.35 16.06
N GLU A 51 -7.84 0.41 15.36
CA GLU A 51 -6.79 1.40 15.59
C GLU A 51 -7.08 2.68 14.80
N ALA A 52 -7.18 3.80 15.50
CA ALA A 52 -7.34 5.11 14.86
C ALA A 52 -6.18 5.40 13.90
N THR A 53 -6.50 5.64 12.64
CA THR A 53 -5.51 6.11 11.67
C THR A 53 -5.30 7.61 11.84
N VAL A 54 -4.06 8.00 12.12
CA VAL A 54 -3.67 9.43 12.14
C VAL A 54 -3.13 9.79 10.76
N PHE A 55 -3.66 10.84 10.18
CA PHE A 55 -3.21 11.45 8.94
C PHE A 55 -2.45 12.73 9.23
N GLY A 56 -1.46 13.02 8.41
CA GLY A 56 -0.80 14.31 8.47
C GLY A 56 -0.40 14.82 7.10
N TRP A 57 -0.28 16.13 6.99
CA TRP A 57 0.18 16.78 5.77
C TRP A 57 1.12 17.93 6.09
N LEU A 58 2.03 18.15 5.16
CA LEU A 58 2.90 19.31 5.15
C LEU A 58 2.29 20.37 4.25
N GLU A 59 2.03 21.56 4.80
CA GLU A 59 1.56 22.70 4.04
C GLU A 59 2.66 23.77 3.93
N ARG A 60 2.89 24.27 2.72
CA ARG A 60 3.80 25.37 2.45
C ARG A 60 3.19 26.32 1.43
N GLY A 61 2.97 27.56 1.85
CA GLY A 61 2.37 28.59 0.97
C GLY A 61 0.94 28.28 0.53
N GLY A 62 0.15 27.59 1.37
CA GLY A 62 -1.23 27.20 1.07
C GLY A 62 -1.35 25.95 0.20
N GLU A 63 -0.24 25.29 -0.12
CA GLU A 63 -0.24 24.04 -0.92
C GLU A 63 0.30 22.87 -0.11
N VAL A 64 -0.35 21.73 -0.21
CA VAL A 64 0.14 20.47 0.38
C VAL A 64 1.32 19.97 -0.45
N ARG A 65 2.42 19.67 0.23
CA ARG A 65 3.69 19.20 -0.38
C ARG A 65 4.00 17.76 -0.12
N ALA A 66 3.50 17.22 0.99
CA ALA A 66 3.69 15.82 1.39
C ALA A 66 2.57 15.40 2.34
N ILE A 67 2.39 14.09 2.46
CA ILE A 67 1.50 13.50 3.46
C ILE A 67 2.19 12.34 4.16
N PHE A 68 1.67 12.03 5.34
CA PHE A 68 1.88 10.75 5.98
C PHE A 68 0.56 10.19 6.52
N TYR A 69 0.54 8.89 6.77
CA TYR A 69 -0.46 8.29 7.62
C TYR A 69 0.18 7.25 8.53
N ARG A 70 -0.38 7.11 9.71
CA ARG A 70 0.10 6.23 10.77
C ARG A 70 -1.05 5.41 11.34
N ARG A 71 -0.83 4.12 11.46
CA ARG A 71 -1.59 3.22 12.34
C ARG A 71 -0.63 2.76 13.43
N PRO A 72 -1.01 2.78 14.73
CA PRO A 72 -0.07 2.57 15.82
C PRO A 72 0.77 1.31 15.73
N SER A 73 0.18 0.17 15.31
CA SER A 73 0.86 -1.12 15.14
C SER A 73 1.65 -1.27 13.84
N ARG A 74 1.59 -0.27 12.94
CA ARG A 74 2.19 -0.36 11.62
C ARG A 74 3.28 0.70 11.43
N ARG A 75 4.16 0.48 10.44
CA ARG A 75 5.12 1.50 10.04
C ARG A 75 4.42 2.77 9.57
N LEU A 76 5.02 3.91 9.89
CA LEU A 76 4.64 5.20 9.32
C LEU A 76 4.78 5.14 7.79
N SER A 77 3.77 5.54 7.06
CA SER A 77 3.81 5.61 5.60
C SER A 77 3.95 7.05 5.14
N LEU A 78 4.92 7.32 4.28
CA LEU A 78 5.25 8.66 3.80
C LEU A 78 5.10 8.73 2.27
N THR A 79 4.73 9.90 1.77
CA THR A 79 5.03 10.30 0.38
C THR A 79 6.44 10.87 0.30
N LEU A 80 6.90 11.20 -0.92
CA LEU A 80 8.23 11.75 -1.16
C LEU A 80 8.53 12.96 -0.25
N LEU A 81 9.67 12.94 0.42
CA LEU A 81 10.18 14.03 1.24
C LEU A 81 11.59 14.40 0.84
N SER A 82 11.93 15.69 0.89
CA SER A 82 13.33 16.11 0.94
C SER A 82 13.96 15.74 2.29
N PRO A 83 15.30 15.64 2.40
CA PRO A 83 15.97 15.39 3.68
C PRO A 83 15.58 16.41 4.77
N GLU A 84 15.39 17.68 4.42
CA GLU A 84 14.94 18.72 5.34
C GLU A 84 13.50 18.48 5.83
N GLN A 85 12.60 18.07 4.92
CA GLN A 85 11.23 17.74 5.29
C GLN A 85 11.17 16.47 6.17
N ALA A 86 12.02 15.49 5.89
CA ALA A 86 12.14 14.30 6.72
C ALA A 86 12.61 14.66 8.14
N ASP A 87 13.55 15.61 8.29
CA ASP A 87 14.04 16.08 9.59
C ASP A 87 12.95 16.83 10.36
N THR A 88 12.25 17.76 9.70
CA THR A 88 11.15 18.50 10.34
C THR A 88 10.01 17.60 10.78
N LEU A 89 9.67 16.56 9.97
CA LEU A 89 8.67 15.58 10.36
C LEU A 89 9.12 14.73 11.54
N ALA A 90 10.36 14.25 11.51
CA ALA A 90 10.91 13.45 12.60
C ALA A 90 10.94 14.22 13.91
N ALA A 91 11.37 15.49 13.89
CA ALA A 91 11.34 16.37 15.05
C ALA A 91 9.91 16.60 15.58
N HIS A 92 8.95 16.83 14.67
CA HIS A 92 7.55 17.04 15.02
C HIS A 92 6.95 15.78 15.69
N LEU A 93 7.11 14.62 15.09
CA LEU A 93 6.57 13.35 15.62
C LEU A 93 7.27 12.92 16.92
N ALA A 94 8.59 13.15 17.04
CA ALA A 94 9.32 12.91 18.28
C ALA A 94 8.80 13.79 19.42
N GLY A 95 8.49 15.06 19.13
CA GLY A 95 7.91 16.00 20.09
C GLY A 95 6.53 15.57 20.63
N LEU A 96 5.79 14.71 19.88
CA LEU A 96 4.54 14.13 20.35
C LEU A 96 4.74 12.97 21.35
N GLY A 97 5.97 12.49 21.51
CA GLY A 97 6.33 11.48 22.51
C GLY A 97 5.83 10.06 22.21
N HIS A 98 5.37 9.77 21.00
CA HIS A 98 4.87 8.45 20.62
C HIS A 98 5.93 7.68 19.83
N PRO A 99 6.28 6.44 20.25
CA PRO A 99 7.22 5.63 19.50
C PRO A 99 6.61 5.20 18.15
N LEU A 100 7.45 5.14 17.11
CA LEU A 100 7.10 4.57 15.83
C LEU A 100 7.65 3.13 15.75
N SER A 101 6.86 2.21 15.19
CA SER A 101 7.34 0.84 14.91
C SER A 101 8.32 0.79 13.74
N GLY A 102 8.30 1.81 12.89
CA GLY A 102 9.13 1.89 11.70
C GLY A 102 8.60 2.91 10.70
N VAL A 103 9.19 2.92 9.51
CA VAL A 103 8.80 3.78 8.39
C VAL A 103 8.79 2.99 7.09
N THR A 104 7.90 3.37 6.16
CA THR A 104 7.83 2.85 4.79
C THR A 104 7.63 4.02 3.84
N ALA A 105 8.48 4.13 2.84
CA ALA A 105 8.41 5.14 1.78
C ALA A 105 9.21 4.68 0.55
N ASP A 106 9.36 5.54 -0.46
CA ASP A 106 10.44 5.38 -1.42
C ASP A 106 11.81 5.32 -0.70
N HIS A 107 12.79 4.74 -1.38
CA HIS A 107 14.07 4.40 -0.75
C HIS A 107 14.75 5.62 -0.09
N ASP A 108 14.81 6.75 -0.80
CA ASP A 108 15.54 7.93 -0.32
C ASP A 108 14.82 8.60 0.85
N THR A 109 13.50 8.74 0.76
CA THR A 109 12.67 9.27 1.85
C THR A 109 12.73 8.38 3.09
N ALA A 110 12.59 7.06 2.93
CA ALA A 110 12.64 6.12 4.05
C ALA A 110 13.99 6.16 4.76
N THR A 111 15.09 6.24 4.00
CA THR A 111 16.46 6.31 4.53
C THR A 111 16.67 7.63 5.28
N ALA A 112 16.35 8.76 4.65
CA ALA A 112 16.48 10.07 5.28
C ALA A 112 15.66 10.17 6.57
N PHE A 113 14.41 9.68 6.55
CA PHE A 113 13.56 9.68 7.74
C PHE A 113 14.11 8.76 8.84
N ALA A 114 14.59 7.57 8.52
CA ALA A 114 15.13 6.64 9.50
C ALA A 114 16.36 7.20 10.22
N GLU A 115 17.26 7.84 9.48
CA GLU A 115 18.45 8.52 10.03
C GLU A 115 18.09 9.70 10.95
N THR A 116 17.11 10.52 10.53
CA THR A 116 16.66 11.66 11.33
C THR A 116 15.88 11.21 12.55
N TRP A 117 15.06 10.17 12.43
CA TRP A 117 14.34 9.59 13.56
C TRP A 117 15.29 9.07 14.64
N GLN A 118 16.36 8.38 14.23
CA GLN A 118 17.42 7.94 15.16
C GLN A 118 18.05 9.12 15.89
N ARG A 119 18.37 10.21 15.19
CA ARG A 119 18.97 11.40 15.81
C ARG A 119 18.07 12.06 16.84
N HIS A 120 16.76 12.11 16.60
CA HIS A 120 15.79 12.75 17.50
C HIS A 120 15.35 11.88 18.68
N THR A 121 15.37 10.55 18.53
CA THR A 121 14.77 9.63 19.51
C THR A 121 15.74 8.60 20.09
N GLY A 122 16.91 8.41 19.49
CA GLY A 122 17.83 7.33 19.85
C GLY A 122 17.41 5.95 19.32
N ALA A 123 16.25 5.83 18.66
CA ALA A 123 15.78 4.56 18.12
C ALA A 123 16.73 4.03 17.06
N ALA A 124 17.10 2.75 17.14
CA ALA A 124 17.98 2.11 16.17
C ALA A 124 17.17 1.65 14.94
N PRO A 125 17.46 2.18 13.73
CA PRO A 125 16.81 1.72 12.50
C PRO A 125 17.45 0.43 12.00
N ALA A 126 16.61 -0.54 11.63
CA ALA A 126 17.03 -1.77 10.94
C ALA A 126 16.31 -1.88 9.60
N PRO A 127 17.02 -2.12 8.48
CA PRO A 127 16.37 -2.34 7.20
C PRO A 127 15.38 -3.51 7.29
N SER A 128 14.14 -3.28 6.89
CA SER A 128 13.15 -4.34 6.80
C SER A 128 13.46 -5.28 5.62
N SER A 129 13.01 -6.53 5.72
CA SER A 129 13.04 -7.47 4.60
C SER A 129 12.06 -7.06 3.48
N TRP A 130 11.05 -6.26 3.82
CA TRP A 130 10.06 -5.81 2.84
C TRP A 130 10.65 -4.75 1.91
N ARG A 131 10.64 -5.05 0.62
CA ARG A 131 10.99 -4.14 -0.48
C ARG A 131 10.05 -4.36 -1.64
N ALA A 132 9.65 -3.28 -2.30
CA ALA A 132 8.75 -3.33 -3.43
C ALA A 132 9.14 -2.32 -4.50
N ARG A 133 9.14 -2.74 -5.76
CA ARG A 133 9.29 -1.86 -6.91
C ARG A 133 7.92 -1.52 -7.45
N LEU A 134 7.62 -0.25 -7.56
CA LEU A 134 6.43 0.27 -8.21
C LEU A 134 6.64 0.29 -9.73
N TYR A 135 5.71 -0.29 -10.44
CA TYR A 135 5.61 -0.23 -11.88
C TYR A 135 4.35 0.52 -12.30
N ARG A 136 4.44 1.27 -13.40
CA ARG A 136 3.32 1.88 -14.08
C ARG A 136 3.25 1.36 -15.50
N LEU A 137 2.06 1.05 -15.99
CA LEU A 137 1.86 0.63 -17.36
C LEU A 137 2.19 1.79 -18.32
N GLY A 138 3.08 1.52 -19.27
CA GLY A 138 3.31 2.35 -20.44
C GLY A 138 2.40 1.88 -21.59
N THR A 139 2.97 1.21 -22.56
CA THR A 139 2.20 0.60 -23.67
C THR A 139 1.94 -0.86 -23.37
N LEU A 140 0.67 -1.24 -23.25
CA LEU A 140 0.29 -2.62 -22.99
C LEU A 140 0.70 -3.51 -24.17
N THR A 141 1.55 -4.50 -23.91
CA THR A 141 2.10 -5.43 -24.91
C THR A 141 1.70 -6.86 -24.51
N PRO A 142 0.81 -7.52 -25.24
CA PRO A 142 0.49 -8.92 -24.99
C PRO A 142 1.72 -9.83 -25.11
N PRO A 143 1.79 -10.95 -24.36
CA PRO A 143 2.87 -11.90 -24.51
C PRO A 143 2.83 -12.58 -25.90
N GLU A 144 3.99 -12.83 -26.47
CA GLU A 144 4.13 -13.58 -27.73
C GLU A 144 5.01 -14.82 -27.52
N PRO A 145 4.50 -16.04 -27.81
CA PRO A 145 3.11 -16.31 -28.19
C PRO A 145 2.14 -16.09 -27.03
N VAL A 146 0.89 -15.76 -27.33
CA VAL A 146 -0.19 -15.73 -26.34
C VAL A 146 -0.42 -17.17 -25.87
N PRO A 147 -0.37 -17.47 -24.56
CA PRO A 147 -0.65 -18.83 -24.09
C PRO A 147 -2.12 -19.19 -24.36
N GLU A 148 -2.36 -20.49 -24.59
CA GLU A 148 -3.72 -21.02 -24.74
C GLU A 148 -4.59 -20.62 -23.53
N GLY A 149 -5.85 -20.28 -23.80
CA GLY A 149 -6.83 -19.94 -22.78
C GLY A 149 -7.45 -18.57 -22.95
N ARG A 150 -8.19 -18.18 -21.93
CA ARG A 150 -8.88 -16.90 -21.86
C ARG A 150 -8.99 -16.38 -20.42
N GLY A 151 -9.14 -15.08 -20.28
CA GLY A 151 -9.52 -14.45 -19.03
C GLY A 151 -11.02 -14.63 -18.75
N ARG A 152 -11.37 -15.01 -17.51
CA ARG A 152 -12.73 -15.05 -17.01
C ARG A 152 -12.82 -14.32 -15.67
N VAL A 153 -13.80 -13.44 -15.54
CA VAL A 153 -14.09 -12.77 -14.26
C VAL A 153 -14.54 -13.81 -13.24
N VAL A 154 -13.97 -13.76 -12.05
CA VAL A 154 -14.28 -14.67 -10.94
C VAL A 154 -15.69 -14.38 -10.43
N ASP A 155 -16.47 -15.43 -10.19
CA ASP A 155 -17.82 -15.38 -9.67
C ASP A 155 -17.94 -16.05 -8.28
N ALA A 156 -19.16 -16.13 -7.77
CA ALA A 156 -19.43 -16.69 -6.44
C ALA A 156 -19.08 -18.18 -6.32
N GLN A 157 -19.08 -18.93 -7.42
CA GLN A 157 -18.78 -20.38 -7.42
C GLN A 157 -17.27 -20.61 -7.27
N ASP A 158 -16.45 -19.63 -7.63
CA ASP A 158 -14.99 -19.68 -7.55
C ASP A 158 -14.45 -19.38 -6.15
N ARG A 159 -15.31 -18.98 -5.19
CA ARG A 159 -14.89 -18.44 -3.89
C ARG A 159 -13.87 -19.30 -3.16
N GLU A 160 -14.07 -20.60 -3.11
CA GLU A 160 -13.16 -21.50 -2.41
C GLU A 160 -11.78 -21.53 -3.09
N GLN A 161 -11.76 -21.61 -4.43
CA GLN A 161 -10.51 -21.58 -5.21
C GLN A 161 -9.79 -20.24 -5.06
N LEU A 162 -10.52 -19.12 -5.05
CA LEU A 162 -9.98 -17.80 -4.89
C LEU A 162 -9.33 -17.63 -3.52
N ILE A 163 -10.00 -17.99 -2.44
CA ILE A 163 -9.48 -17.93 -1.08
C ILE A 163 -8.18 -18.75 -0.98
N ARG A 164 -8.20 -19.99 -1.43
CA ARG A 164 -7.02 -20.87 -1.42
C ARG A 164 -5.83 -20.23 -2.15
N TRP A 165 -6.05 -19.65 -3.34
CA TRP A 165 -4.96 -19.04 -4.10
C TRP A 165 -4.47 -17.72 -3.52
N CYS A 166 -5.32 -16.97 -2.85
CA CYS A 166 -4.89 -15.81 -2.08
C CYS A 166 -4.03 -16.21 -0.87
N ASP A 167 -4.38 -17.29 -0.19
CA ASP A 167 -3.57 -17.85 0.90
C ASP A 167 -2.21 -18.38 0.40
N GLU A 168 -2.21 -19.16 -0.69
CA GLU A 168 -0.98 -19.63 -1.34
C GLU A 168 -0.09 -18.46 -1.81
N PHE A 169 -0.70 -17.37 -2.29
CA PHE A 169 0.03 -16.16 -2.67
C PHE A 169 0.68 -15.50 -1.45
N VAL A 170 -0.05 -15.33 -0.35
CA VAL A 170 0.46 -14.74 0.91
C VAL A 170 1.65 -15.55 1.42
N ALA A 171 1.54 -16.88 1.45
CA ALA A 171 2.65 -17.75 1.81
C ALA A 171 3.85 -17.62 0.87
N ALA A 172 3.60 -17.52 -0.44
CA ALA A 172 4.67 -17.39 -1.45
C ALA A 172 5.44 -16.07 -1.38
N VAL A 173 4.83 -15.00 -0.87
CA VAL A 173 5.49 -13.69 -0.66
C VAL A 173 6.03 -13.50 0.76
N GLY A 174 5.90 -14.52 1.61
CA GLY A 174 6.42 -14.49 2.98
C GLY A 174 5.63 -13.60 3.94
N GLU A 175 4.36 -13.37 3.65
CA GLU A 175 3.45 -12.65 4.54
C GLU A 175 2.70 -13.63 5.47
N ALA A 176 2.34 -13.17 6.66
CA ALA A 176 1.45 -13.83 7.60
C ALA A 176 0.32 -12.85 7.95
N PRO A 177 -0.88 -13.31 8.32
CA PRO A 177 -1.36 -14.65 8.57
C PRO A 177 -1.97 -15.35 7.34
N SER A 178 -2.32 -16.63 7.47
CA SER A 178 -3.09 -17.40 6.49
C SER A 178 -4.50 -16.84 6.31
N ILE A 179 -5.06 -17.03 5.12
CA ILE A 179 -6.39 -16.55 4.73
C ILE A 179 -7.30 -17.77 4.53
N ASP A 180 -8.41 -17.78 5.22
CA ASP A 180 -9.46 -18.80 5.10
C ASP A 180 -10.83 -18.17 4.84
N ALA A 181 -11.89 -18.97 4.88
CA ALA A 181 -13.25 -18.50 4.63
C ALA A 181 -13.74 -17.51 5.68
N ASP A 182 -13.31 -17.67 6.94
CA ASP A 182 -13.74 -16.85 8.07
C ASP A 182 -13.04 -15.50 8.08
N SER A 183 -11.73 -15.47 7.79
CA SER A 183 -10.91 -14.26 7.71
C SER A 183 -11.01 -13.52 6.36
N TRP A 184 -11.68 -14.09 5.36
CA TRP A 184 -11.75 -13.51 4.02
C TRP A 184 -12.28 -12.09 4.01
N ALA A 185 -13.36 -11.82 4.74
CA ALA A 185 -14.02 -10.51 4.74
C ALA A 185 -13.08 -9.38 5.21
N ASP A 186 -12.17 -9.70 6.13
CA ASP A 186 -11.22 -8.74 6.70
C ASP A 186 -9.91 -8.68 5.91
N SER A 187 -9.72 -9.63 4.99
CA SER A 187 -8.52 -9.69 4.19
C SER A 187 -8.39 -8.49 3.23
N ARG A 188 -7.16 -8.19 2.84
CA ARG A 188 -6.88 -7.15 1.84
C ARG A 188 -7.38 -7.48 0.44
N PHE A 189 -7.91 -8.68 0.24
CA PHE A 189 -8.37 -9.18 -1.05
C PHE A 189 -9.88 -9.07 -1.24
N ALA A 190 -10.65 -8.95 -0.17
CA ALA A 190 -12.11 -9.00 -0.20
C ALA A 190 -12.76 -7.89 -1.06
N ASP A 191 -12.08 -6.74 -1.20
CA ASP A 191 -12.58 -5.59 -1.98
C ASP A 191 -12.03 -5.55 -3.40
N LYS A 192 -11.37 -6.62 -3.86
CA LYS A 192 -10.76 -6.65 -5.18
C LYS A 192 -11.61 -7.40 -6.19
N HIS A 193 -11.42 -7.02 -7.45
CA HIS A 193 -11.97 -7.72 -8.60
C HIS A 193 -10.94 -8.72 -9.11
N PHE A 194 -11.36 -9.96 -9.35
CA PHE A 194 -10.45 -11.01 -9.77
C PHE A 194 -10.80 -11.54 -11.15
N THR A 195 -9.77 -11.94 -11.89
CA THR A 195 -9.85 -12.63 -13.16
C THR A 195 -9.00 -13.90 -13.08
N PHE A 196 -9.58 -15.03 -13.47
CA PHE A 196 -8.85 -16.27 -13.71
C PHE A 196 -8.43 -16.37 -15.18
N TRP A 197 -7.29 -16.97 -15.43
CA TRP A 197 -6.92 -17.49 -16.74
C TRP A 197 -7.26 -18.96 -16.77
N GLU A 198 -8.08 -19.38 -17.75
CA GLU A 198 -8.57 -20.75 -17.93
C GLU A 198 -8.06 -21.30 -19.24
N THR A 199 -7.71 -22.60 -19.26
CA THR A 199 -7.30 -23.32 -20.47
C THR A 199 -8.30 -24.41 -20.80
N GLU A 200 -8.61 -24.60 -22.09
CA GLU A 200 -9.53 -25.65 -22.55
C GLU A 200 -8.97 -27.06 -22.33
N THR A 201 -7.64 -27.22 -22.41
CA THR A 201 -6.93 -28.48 -22.19
C THR A 201 -7.06 -29.06 -20.78
N LEU A 202 -7.53 -28.26 -19.81
CA LEU A 202 -7.72 -28.66 -18.42
C LEU A 202 -9.19 -28.56 -17.99
N ASP A 203 -10.14 -28.88 -18.85
CA ASP A 203 -11.58 -28.80 -18.59
C ASP A 203 -12.02 -27.43 -18.06
N ALA A 204 -11.53 -26.36 -18.68
CA ALA A 204 -11.74 -24.94 -18.24
C ALA A 204 -11.29 -24.68 -16.80
N THR A 205 -10.29 -25.43 -16.30
CA THR A 205 -9.76 -25.23 -14.95
C THR A 205 -8.89 -23.97 -14.91
N PRO A 206 -9.05 -23.11 -13.90
CA PRO A 206 -8.18 -21.96 -13.69
C PRO A 206 -6.70 -22.37 -13.51
N VAL A 207 -5.80 -21.66 -14.18
CA VAL A 207 -4.35 -21.93 -14.15
C VAL A 207 -3.54 -20.74 -13.62
N SER A 208 -4.13 -19.57 -13.57
CA SER A 208 -3.53 -18.35 -13.00
C SER A 208 -4.62 -17.38 -12.59
N MET A 209 -4.30 -16.45 -11.68
CA MET A 209 -5.19 -15.37 -11.31
C MET A 209 -4.48 -14.01 -11.27
N ALA A 210 -5.24 -12.96 -11.52
CA ALA A 210 -4.88 -11.60 -11.17
C ALA A 210 -6.05 -10.87 -10.54
N GLY A 211 -5.76 -10.09 -9.50
CA GLY A 211 -6.72 -9.20 -8.86
C GLY A 211 -6.45 -7.75 -9.23
N SER A 212 -7.44 -6.89 -9.06
CA SER A 212 -7.28 -5.44 -9.17
C SER A 212 -8.10 -4.71 -8.10
N THR A 213 -7.62 -3.55 -7.70
CA THR A 213 -8.41 -2.63 -6.88
C THR A 213 -9.53 -2.02 -7.69
N SER A 214 -10.55 -1.48 -7.02
CA SER A 214 -11.43 -0.50 -7.63
C SER A 214 -10.62 0.70 -8.14
N MET A 215 -11.16 1.41 -9.13
CA MET A 215 -10.52 2.60 -9.68
C MET A 215 -10.61 3.75 -8.68
N VAL A 216 -9.46 4.35 -8.33
CA VAL A 216 -9.39 5.52 -7.46
C VAL A 216 -8.54 6.58 -8.15
N ALA A 217 -9.09 7.78 -8.33
CA ALA A 217 -8.42 8.89 -9.01
C ALA A 217 -7.88 8.52 -10.43
N GLY A 218 -8.62 7.70 -11.16
CA GLY A 218 -8.20 7.21 -12.48
C GLY A 218 -7.11 6.12 -12.44
N MET A 219 -6.72 5.67 -11.25
CA MET A 219 -5.70 4.65 -11.07
C MET A 219 -6.32 3.32 -10.64
N VAL A 220 -5.83 2.23 -11.24
CA VAL A 220 -6.12 0.84 -10.84
C VAL A 220 -4.80 0.15 -10.49
N ARG A 221 -4.76 -0.54 -9.35
CA ARG A 221 -3.62 -1.36 -8.97
C ARG A 221 -3.90 -2.84 -9.17
N VAL A 222 -3.07 -3.49 -9.96
CA VAL A 222 -3.09 -4.96 -10.13
C VAL A 222 -2.38 -5.60 -8.93
N ASP A 223 -3.11 -6.41 -8.18
CA ASP A 223 -2.64 -7.12 -6.98
C ASP A 223 -3.77 -8.03 -6.44
N PRO A 224 -3.50 -9.32 -6.20
CA PRO A 224 -2.28 -10.08 -6.47
C PRO A 224 -2.19 -10.58 -7.92
N VAL A 225 -1.04 -11.13 -8.31
CA VAL A 225 -0.89 -12.00 -9.47
C VAL A 225 -0.30 -13.33 -8.98
N TYR A 226 -1.01 -14.43 -9.22
CA TYR A 226 -0.59 -15.74 -8.74
C TYR A 226 -0.76 -16.83 -9.79
N THR A 227 0.27 -17.67 -9.89
CA THR A 227 0.26 -18.90 -10.68
C THR A 227 0.84 -20.02 -9.82
N PRO A 228 0.09 -21.11 -9.60
CA PRO A 228 0.58 -22.27 -8.87
C PRO A 228 1.93 -22.76 -9.39
N ALA A 229 2.82 -23.22 -8.52
CA ALA A 229 4.20 -23.56 -8.88
C ALA A 229 4.29 -24.55 -10.06
N ARG A 230 3.42 -25.59 -10.09
CA ARG A 230 3.34 -26.61 -11.16
C ARG A 230 2.93 -26.05 -12.53
N LEU A 231 2.38 -24.84 -12.58
CA LEU A 231 1.85 -24.21 -13.81
C LEU A 231 2.70 -23.03 -14.28
N ARG A 232 3.78 -22.71 -13.56
CA ARG A 232 4.69 -21.60 -13.91
C ARG A 232 5.48 -21.89 -15.19
N GLY A 233 6.05 -20.85 -15.77
CA GLY A 233 6.87 -20.96 -16.99
C GLY A 233 6.07 -21.11 -18.29
N ARG A 234 4.74 -21.02 -18.24
CA ARG A 234 3.83 -21.21 -19.40
C ARG A 234 3.19 -19.91 -19.90
N GLY A 235 3.60 -18.75 -19.39
CA GLY A 235 3.10 -17.43 -19.83
C GLY A 235 1.78 -16.99 -19.19
N TYR A 236 1.13 -17.81 -18.37
CA TYR A 236 -0.22 -17.54 -17.83
C TYR A 236 -0.29 -16.27 -16.97
N ALA A 237 0.72 -16.03 -16.13
CA ALA A 237 0.78 -14.81 -15.32
C ALA A 237 0.78 -13.55 -16.19
N GLY A 238 1.54 -13.55 -17.29
CA GLY A 238 1.56 -12.45 -18.25
C GLY A 238 0.21 -12.24 -18.93
N ALA A 239 -0.42 -13.33 -19.38
CA ALA A 239 -1.71 -13.27 -20.05
C ALA A 239 -2.81 -12.71 -19.14
N VAL A 240 -2.95 -13.22 -17.91
CA VAL A 240 -3.97 -12.74 -16.97
C VAL A 240 -3.71 -11.30 -16.53
N THR A 241 -2.42 -10.89 -16.37
CA THR A 241 -2.08 -9.50 -16.05
C THR A 241 -2.44 -8.55 -17.20
N VAL A 242 -2.19 -8.96 -18.46
CA VAL A 242 -2.60 -8.19 -19.62
C VAL A 242 -4.12 -8.05 -19.70
N GLU A 243 -4.86 -9.11 -19.41
CA GLU A 243 -6.33 -9.09 -19.43
C GLU A 243 -6.90 -8.11 -18.41
N VAL A 244 -6.43 -8.16 -17.16
CA VAL A 244 -6.84 -7.22 -16.10
C VAL A 244 -6.43 -5.78 -16.45
N SER A 245 -5.23 -5.60 -16.99
CA SER A 245 -4.75 -4.26 -17.42
C SER A 245 -5.59 -3.69 -18.56
N ARG A 246 -5.95 -4.54 -19.55
CA ARG A 246 -6.83 -4.15 -20.66
C ARG A 246 -8.21 -3.77 -20.17
N ALA A 247 -8.78 -4.54 -19.25
CA ALA A 247 -10.07 -4.24 -18.63
C ALA A 247 -10.05 -2.92 -17.87
N ALA A 248 -9.00 -2.63 -17.11
CA ALA A 248 -8.82 -1.36 -16.42
C ALA A 248 -8.75 -0.18 -17.38
N LEU A 249 -7.96 -0.27 -18.47
CA LEU A 249 -7.88 0.76 -19.50
C LEU A 249 -9.23 0.97 -20.20
N ALA A 250 -9.95 -0.12 -20.52
CA ALA A 250 -11.27 -0.05 -21.15
C ALA A 250 -12.32 0.59 -20.22
N ALA A 251 -12.16 0.45 -18.90
CA ALA A 251 -12.97 1.13 -17.89
C ALA A 251 -12.59 2.61 -17.68
N GLY A 252 -11.58 3.13 -18.38
CA GLY A 252 -11.15 4.52 -18.34
C GLY A 252 -10.01 4.82 -17.38
N ALA A 253 -9.27 3.80 -16.90
CA ALA A 253 -8.09 4.05 -16.07
C ALA A 253 -7.02 4.80 -16.88
N THR A 254 -6.46 5.86 -16.29
CA THR A 254 -5.32 6.61 -16.82
C THR A 254 -4.00 6.07 -16.32
N ASP A 255 -4.02 5.39 -15.19
CA ASP A 255 -2.89 4.75 -14.56
C ASP A 255 -3.23 3.30 -14.18
N VAL A 256 -2.44 2.36 -14.65
CA VAL A 256 -2.47 0.98 -14.18
C VAL A 256 -1.11 0.68 -13.57
N VAL A 257 -1.10 0.30 -12.31
CA VAL A 257 0.13 0.10 -11.54
C VAL A 257 0.19 -1.26 -10.89
N LEU A 258 1.37 -1.70 -10.53
CA LEU A 258 1.59 -2.88 -9.71
C LEU A 258 2.88 -2.77 -8.89
N PHE A 259 2.97 -3.60 -7.85
CA PHE A 259 4.21 -3.80 -7.12
C PHE A 259 4.81 -5.16 -7.41
N ALA A 260 6.13 -5.23 -7.47
CA ALA A 260 6.90 -6.47 -7.52
C ALA A 260 8.07 -6.41 -6.55
N SER A 261 8.47 -7.55 -6.00
CA SER A 261 9.71 -7.62 -5.24
C SER A 261 10.92 -7.38 -6.16
N PRO A 262 11.82 -6.43 -5.86
CA PRO A 262 13.05 -6.24 -6.63
C PRO A 262 13.92 -7.50 -6.69
N ALA A 263 13.81 -8.38 -5.69
CA ALA A 263 14.53 -9.65 -5.61
C ALA A 263 13.92 -10.77 -6.49
N ASN A 264 12.79 -10.54 -7.16
CA ASN A 264 12.17 -11.51 -8.06
C ASN A 264 12.42 -11.15 -9.53
N PRO A 265 13.53 -11.61 -10.15
CA PRO A 265 13.88 -11.25 -11.53
C PRO A 265 12.84 -11.75 -12.54
N THR A 266 12.19 -12.87 -12.26
CA THR A 266 11.17 -13.44 -13.14
C THR A 266 9.95 -12.52 -13.28
N SER A 267 9.41 -12.05 -12.16
CA SER A 267 8.28 -11.12 -12.16
C SER A 267 8.68 -9.77 -12.77
N ASN A 268 9.84 -9.23 -12.41
CA ASN A 268 10.31 -7.96 -12.98
C ASN A 268 10.47 -8.03 -14.50
N ALA A 269 11.07 -9.10 -15.03
CA ALA A 269 11.20 -9.30 -16.48
C ALA A 269 9.85 -9.50 -17.16
N LEU A 270 8.91 -10.22 -16.50
CA LEU A 270 7.56 -10.40 -17.00
C LEU A 270 6.86 -9.05 -17.20
N TYR A 271 6.78 -8.25 -16.14
CA TYR A 271 6.05 -6.99 -16.16
C TYR A 271 6.64 -6.01 -17.19
N GLN A 272 7.96 -5.93 -17.30
CA GLN A 272 8.60 -5.10 -18.33
C GLN A 272 8.25 -5.57 -19.76
N ARG A 273 8.24 -6.89 -20.01
CA ARG A 273 7.86 -7.42 -21.34
C ARG A 273 6.43 -7.09 -21.73
N ILE A 274 5.50 -7.05 -20.78
CA ILE A 274 4.11 -6.70 -21.06
C ILE A 274 3.83 -5.20 -21.02
N GLY A 275 4.88 -4.36 -20.90
CA GLY A 275 4.81 -2.92 -21.08
C GLY A 275 4.80 -2.09 -19.80
N TYR A 276 5.05 -2.69 -18.64
CA TYR A 276 5.20 -1.91 -17.40
C TYR A 276 6.61 -1.34 -17.28
N VAL A 277 6.70 -0.09 -16.88
CA VAL A 277 7.95 0.64 -16.64
C VAL A 277 8.15 0.84 -15.13
N PRO A 278 9.37 0.64 -14.61
CA PRO A 278 9.65 0.91 -13.21
C PRO A 278 9.56 2.40 -12.92
N VAL A 279 8.98 2.76 -11.77
CA VAL A 279 8.80 4.14 -11.32
C VAL A 279 9.74 4.47 -10.19
N THR A 280 9.68 3.69 -9.09
CA THR A 280 10.54 3.85 -7.92
C THR A 280 10.55 2.59 -7.07
N ASP A 281 11.56 2.46 -6.21
CA ASP A 281 11.66 1.38 -5.24
C ASP A 281 11.24 1.90 -3.86
N PHE A 282 10.40 1.12 -3.18
CA PHE A 282 9.99 1.33 -1.80
C PHE A 282 10.77 0.43 -0.86
N THR A 283 11.08 0.94 0.32
CA THR A 283 11.70 0.18 1.39
C THR A 283 11.07 0.50 2.73
N GLY A 284 11.32 -0.34 3.72
CA GLY A 284 10.94 -0.10 5.11
C GLY A 284 12.15 -0.16 6.03
N TYR A 285 12.02 0.54 7.15
CA TYR A 285 12.89 0.39 8.31
C TYR A 285 12.03 0.08 9.52
N ASP A 286 12.49 -0.84 10.35
CA ASP A 286 11.93 -1.13 11.68
C ASP A 286 12.76 -0.38 12.73
N PHE A 287 12.09 0.15 13.74
CA PHE A 287 12.74 0.87 14.83
C PHE A 287 12.75 0.03 16.10
N SER A 288 13.91 -0.07 16.74
CA SER A 288 14.07 -0.65 18.07
C SER A 288 14.53 0.46 19.03
N TYR A 289 13.97 0.42 20.23
CA TYR A 289 14.29 1.34 21.31
C TYR A 289 15.03 0.53 22.37
N ASP A 290 16.12 1.08 22.91
CA ASP A 290 16.76 0.49 24.08
C ASP A 290 15.70 0.35 25.18
N ALA A 291 15.60 -0.82 25.79
CA ALA A 291 14.68 -1.02 26.90
C ALA A 291 15.04 -0.02 28.00
N PRO A 292 14.13 0.83 28.49
CA PRO A 292 14.43 1.63 29.66
C PRO A 292 14.76 0.66 30.80
N GLU A 293 15.83 0.89 31.51
CA GLU A 293 16.17 0.15 32.74
C GLU A 293 14.91 0.07 33.59
N ALA A 294 14.56 -1.15 34.02
CA ALA A 294 13.31 -1.57 34.63
C ALA A 294 12.60 -0.49 35.46
N GLY A 295 11.50 0.07 34.98
CA GLY A 295 10.75 1.09 35.70
C GLY A 295 9.41 1.52 35.11
N TRP A 296 9.01 1.00 33.93
CA TRP A 296 7.75 1.41 33.29
C TRP A 296 6.70 0.28 33.35
N GLU A 297 5.85 0.34 34.39
CA GLU A 297 4.59 -0.42 34.40
C GLU A 297 3.69 0.06 33.27
N HIS A 298 3.09 -0.90 32.59
CA HIS A 298 2.18 -0.73 31.47
C HIS A 298 0.94 0.07 31.85
N ASP A 299 0.89 1.36 31.48
CA ASP A 299 -0.37 2.11 31.45
C ASP A 299 -0.93 2.10 30.02
N ARG A 300 -1.64 1.00 29.68
CA ARG A 300 -2.29 0.79 28.37
C ARG A 300 -3.57 1.62 28.17
N HIS A 301 -3.85 2.62 29.02
CA HIS A 301 -5.16 3.27 29.03
C HIS A 301 -5.16 4.77 28.74
N LYS A 302 -4.07 5.38 28.26
CA LYS A 302 -4.04 6.82 27.99
C LYS A 302 -3.57 7.17 26.58
N MET A 303 -4.29 6.65 25.56
CA MET A 303 -4.25 7.22 24.22
C MET A 303 -5.57 7.97 23.95
N ARG A 304 -5.79 9.05 24.66
CA ARG A 304 -6.78 10.06 24.28
C ARG A 304 -6.06 11.40 24.24
N LEU A 305 -6.25 12.12 23.13
CA LEU A 305 -5.88 13.53 23.06
C LEU A 305 -6.54 14.27 24.21
N PRO A 306 -5.90 15.29 24.82
CA PRO A 306 -6.50 16.06 25.90
C PRO A 306 -7.80 16.70 25.40
N PRO A 307 -8.90 16.65 26.19
CA PRO A 307 -10.14 17.30 25.82
C PRO A 307 -9.97 18.82 25.97
N GLY A 308 -10.26 19.58 24.92
CA GLY A 308 -10.56 20.97 25.06
C GLY A 308 -9.76 21.95 24.24
N SER A 309 -10.26 22.23 23.05
CA SER A 309 -10.36 23.62 22.57
C SER A 309 -11.71 23.81 21.87
N GLU A 310 -12.76 23.95 22.69
CA GLU A 310 -14.01 24.53 22.22
C GLU A 310 -13.75 25.97 21.77
N VAL A 311 -13.83 26.20 20.48
CA VAL A 311 -13.94 27.56 19.92
C VAL A 311 -15.36 28.05 20.21
N LYS A 312 -15.51 28.98 21.14
CA LYS A 312 -16.75 29.69 21.38
C LYS A 312 -17.09 30.57 20.16
N PRO A 313 -18.31 30.53 19.64
CA PRO A 313 -18.74 31.47 18.62
C PRO A 313 -18.87 32.89 19.24
N SER A 314 -18.18 33.85 18.67
CA SER A 314 -18.38 35.26 18.95
C SER A 314 -19.72 35.73 18.38
N LYS A 315 -20.44 36.49 19.21
CA LYS A 315 -21.69 37.18 18.83
C LYS A 315 -21.44 38.24 17.76
#